data_52b3d6a2decc7baf3671ecd3c68df596
#
_entry.id   52b3d6a2decc7baf3671ecd3c68df596
#
_cell.length_a   1.000
_cell.length_b   1.000
_cell.length_c   1.000
_cell.angle_alpha   90.00
_cell.angle_beta   90.00
_cell.angle_gamma   90.00
#
_symmetry.space_group_name_H-M   'P 1'
#
loop_
_entity.id
_entity.type
_entity.pdbx_description
1 polymer ?
#
loop_
_entity_poly.entity_id
_entity_poly.type
_entity_poly.pdbx_seq_one_letter_code
_entity_poly.pdbx_strand_id
1 'polypeptide(L)'
;MEKTDTSFMETLENELAGLHIRRPAPGRSVSVADFGAKPDGNSCNYKAFARALVCCRKEKLETLLVPRGVYRFKECGGNAHLDLDGMENFLLDGQGSEFIFETCKPYLSVCGAHRIMIRDLVLDWNWEKAPLASAGIVTEVAADGSYIECTFPACKTIPDKMHFTIVGPFDPHRYTPGCKNGMEFRPYKNEYVKDSGDEETDARMHELIRELSGVFKPVQERVDANTMRF
;
A
#
# COMPACT_ATOMS: atom_id res chain seq x y z
N MET A 1 6.22 -24.76 -25.14
CA MET A 1 6.91 -23.48 -25.36
C MET A 1 6.02 -22.66 -26.27
N GLU A 2 5.20 -21.78 -25.68
CA GLU A 2 4.42 -20.80 -26.46
C GLU A 2 5.38 -19.83 -27.12
N LYS A 3 5.23 -19.65 -28.42
CA LYS A 3 5.92 -18.60 -29.17
C LYS A 3 5.45 -17.26 -28.59
N THR A 4 6.33 -16.58 -27.88
CA THR A 4 6.11 -15.19 -27.49
C THR A 4 5.85 -14.40 -28.78
N ASP A 5 4.72 -13.73 -28.86
CA ASP A 5 4.33 -12.95 -30.03
C ASP A 5 5.30 -11.75 -30.15
N THR A 6 6.35 -11.94 -30.91
CA THR A 6 7.39 -10.92 -31.18
C THR A 6 6.81 -9.64 -31.78
N SER A 7 5.68 -9.72 -32.50
CA SER A 7 5.01 -8.58 -33.09
C SER A 7 4.40 -7.65 -32.03
N PHE A 8 3.84 -8.19 -30.96
CA PHE A 8 3.33 -7.39 -29.82
C PHE A 8 4.45 -6.64 -29.11
N MET A 9 5.58 -7.30 -28.86
CA MET A 9 6.72 -6.68 -28.17
C MET A 9 7.35 -5.56 -29.03
N GLU A 10 7.51 -5.77 -30.32
CA GLU A 10 8.00 -4.75 -31.26
C GLU A 10 7.06 -3.54 -31.34
N THR A 11 5.75 -3.77 -31.33
CA THR A 11 4.76 -2.68 -31.32
C THR A 11 4.85 -1.89 -30.03
N LEU A 12 4.94 -2.56 -28.87
CA LEU A 12 5.05 -1.93 -27.57
C LEU A 12 6.35 -1.12 -27.43
N GLU A 13 7.48 -1.65 -27.90
CA GLU A 13 8.77 -0.95 -27.91
C GLU A 13 8.72 0.32 -28.79
N ASN A 14 8.08 0.27 -29.95
CA ASN A 14 7.90 1.42 -30.83
C ASN A 14 6.98 2.49 -30.20
N GLU A 15 5.89 2.08 -29.55
CA GLU A 15 5.02 3.01 -28.83
C GLU A 15 5.73 3.66 -27.63
N LEU A 16 6.51 2.88 -26.87
CA LEU A 16 7.30 3.39 -25.75
C LEU A 16 8.41 4.35 -26.19
N ALA A 17 9.05 4.09 -27.33
CA ALA A 17 10.07 4.97 -27.91
C ALA A 17 9.52 6.34 -28.32
N GLY A 18 8.21 6.42 -28.64
CA GLY A 18 7.50 7.66 -28.96
C GLY A 18 7.06 8.46 -27.71
N LEU A 19 7.16 7.90 -26.51
CA LEU A 19 6.73 8.56 -25.27
C LEU A 19 7.75 9.59 -24.81
N HIS A 20 7.46 10.86 -25.03
CA HIS A 20 8.24 11.97 -24.47
C HIS A 20 7.82 12.29 -23.05
N ILE A 21 8.36 11.59 -22.07
CA ILE A 21 8.14 11.89 -20.65
C ILE A 21 8.92 13.16 -20.28
N ARG A 22 8.20 14.24 -20.02
CA ARG A 22 8.81 15.48 -19.51
C ARG A 22 9.18 15.29 -18.05
N ARG A 23 10.47 15.22 -17.77
CA ARG A 23 11.00 15.16 -16.39
C ARG A 23 10.87 16.54 -15.70
N PRO A 24 10.75 16.59 -14.37
CA PRO A 24 10.88 17.83 -13.63
C PRO A 24 12.20 18.51 -13.97
N ALA A 25 12.18 19.82 -14.17
CA ALA A 25 13.42 20.59 -14.34
C ALA A 25 14.16 20.65 -12.99
N PRO A 26 15.51 20.61 -12.99
CA PRO A 26 16.27 20.94 -11.79
C PRO A 26 15.93 22.34 -11.33
N GLY A 27 15.70 22.51 -10.04
CA GLY A 27 15.31 23.79 -9.48
C GLY A 27 15.75 23.91 -8.02
N ARG A 28 15.10 24.82 -7.28
CA ARG A 28 15.40 25.03 -5.87
C ARG A 28 15.15 23.77 -5.06
N SER A 29 16.08 23.42 -4.19
CA SER A 29 16.05 22.22 -3.41
C SER A 29 16.13 22.48 -1.91
N VAL A 30 15.67 21.52 -1.13
CA VAL A 30 15.83 21.46 0.31
C VAL A 30 16.11 20.00 0.70
N SER A 31 16.79 19.80 1.82
CA SER A 31 17.08 18.46 2.33
C SER A 31 16.11 18.09 3.46
N VAL A 32 15.70 16.80 3.52
CA VAL A 32 14.95 16.30 4.69
C VAL A 32 15.74 16.43 5.99
N ALA A 33 17.09 16.48 5.91
CA ALA A 33 17.96 16.69 7.07
C ALA A 33 17.73 18.05 7.72
N ASP A 34 17.37 19.10 6.94
CA ASP A 34 17.07 20.44 7.44
C ASP A 34 15.80 20.44 8.33
N PHE A 35 14.97 19.42 8.22
CA PHE A 35 13.77 19.20 9.02
C PHE A 35 13.97 18.18 10.15
N GLY A 36 15.20 17.73 10.35
CA GLY A 36 15.57 16.80 11.42
C GLY A 36 15.37 15.32 11.09
N ALA A 37 15.31 14.96 9.82
CA ALA A 37 15.33 13.57 9.41
C ALA A 37 16.68 12.93 9.74
N LYS A 38 16.66 11.68 10.21
CA LYS A 38 17.84 10.92 10.63
C LYS A 38 17.95 9.62 9.85
N PRO A 39 19.02 9.43 9.06
CA PRO A 39 19.25 8.23 8.25
C PRO A 39 19.85 7.07 9.06
N ASP A 40 19.43 6.90 10.32
CA ASP A 40 20.05 6.01 11.31
C ASP A 40 19.41 4.61 11.39
N GLY A 41 18.42 4.32 10.54
CA GLY A 41 17.69 3.06 10.56
C GLY A 41 16.86 2.81 11.82
N ASN A 42 16.74 3.80 12.71
CA ASN A 42 16.02 3.65 13.97
C ASN A 42 15.02 4.76 14.28
N SER A 43 15.37 6.02 14.07
CA SER A 43 14.47 7.17 14.37
C SER A 43 13.23 7.16 13.48
N CYS A 44 12.09 7.63 14.04
CA CYS A 44 10.90 7.85 13.22
C CYS A 44 11.05 9.16 12.43
N ASN A 45 10.95 9.06 11.12
CA ASN A 45 11.18 10.18 10.22
C ASN A 45 9.89 10.81 9.66
N TYR A 46 8.71 10.27 9.96
CA TYR A 46 7.45 10.76 9.42
C TYR A 46 7.26 12.27 9.55
N LYS A 47 7.44 12.83 10.75
CA LYS A 47 7.22 14.25 11.00
C LYS A 47 8.24 15.15 10.27
N ALA A 48 9.47 14.68 10.10
CA ALA A 48 10.49 15.41 9.37
C ALA A 48 10.15 15.50 7.88
N PHE A 49 9.78 14.37 7.26
CA PHE A 49 9.35 14.32 5.87
C PHE A 49 8.06 15.10 5.63
N ALA A 50 7.07 14.98 6.52
CA ALA A 50 5.82 15.74 6.41
C ALA A 50 6.10 17.26 6.41
N ARG A 51 6.95 17.77 7.30
CA ARG A 51 7.34 19.19 7.33
C ARG A 51 8.11 19.60 6.07
N ALA A 52 9.02 18.76 5.59
CA ALA A 52 9.78 19.03 4.37
C ALA A 52 8.84 19.14 3.14
N LEU A 53 7.90 18.22 2.99
CA LEU A 53 6.92 18.22 1.90
C LEU A 53 5.97 19.44 1.98
N VAL A 54 5.52 19.81 3.19
CA VAL A 54 4.75 21.04 3.39
C VAL A 54 5.56 22.28 2.98
N CYS A 55 6.84 22.35 3.35
CA CYS A 55 7.73 23.43 2.94
C CYS A 55 7.90 23.46 1.41
N CYS A 56 8.17 22.32 0.78
CA CYS A 56 8.29 22.22 -0.68
C CYS A 56 7.04 22.75 -1.38
N ARG A 57 5.86 22.37 -0.92
CA ARG A 57 4.58 22.82 -1.47
C ARG A 57 4.38 24.32 -1.29
N LYS A 58 4.62 24.84 -0.08
CA LYS A 58 4.43 26.25 0.24
C LYS A 58 5.38 27.17 -0.53
N GLU A 59 6.66 26.81 -0.57
CA GLU A 59 7.72 27.60 -1.19
C GLU A 59 7.92 27.26 -2.69
N LYS A 60 7.13 26.33 -3.24
CA LYS A 60 7.22 25.83 -4.62
C LYS A 60 8.65 25.36 -4.95
N LEU A 61 9.22 24.56 -4.06
CA LEU A 61 10.53 23.95 -4.28
C LEU A 61 10.38 22.75 -5.20
N GLU A 62 11.31 22.61 -6.14
CA GLU A 62 11.24 21.60 -7.18
C GLU A 62 11.92 20.30 -6.78
N THR A 63 12.75 20.30 -5.72
CA THR A 63 13.49 19.09 -5.32
C THR A 63 13.54 18.92 -3.81
N LEU A 64 13.21 17.74 -3.34
CA LEU A 64 13.48 17.27 -1.99
C LEU A 64 14.61 16.26 -2.04
N LEU A 65 15.74 16.61 -1.42
CA LEU A 65 16.91 15.75 -1.31
C LEU A 65 16.79 14.88 -0.04
N VAL A 66 17.06 13.59 -0.21
CA VAL A 66 17.10 12.64 0.90
C VAL A 66 18.51 12.07 0.99
N PRO A 67 19.37 12.60 1.88
CA PRO A 67 20.72 12.07 2.05
C PRO A 67 20.71 10.56 2.28
N ARG A 68 21.67 9.86 1.65
CA ARG A 68 21.72 8.41 1.68
C ARG A 68 21.68 7.85 3.11
N GLY A 69 20.78 6.89 3.32
CA GLY A 69 20.66 6.18 4.59
C GLY A 69 19.36 5.40 4.71
N VAL A 70 19.08 4.89 5.91
CA VAL A 70 17.87 4.11 6.20
C VAL A 70 16.92 4.97 7.04
N TYR A 71 15.72 5.20 6.52
CA TYR A 71 14.69 6.03 7.16
C TYR A 71 13.50 5.19 7.56
N ARG A 72 13.15 5.17 8.85
CA ARG A 72 11.96 4.46 9.34
C ARG A 72 10.77 5.39 9.49
N PHE A 73 9.60 4.88 9.14
CA PHE A 73 8.31 5.57 9.28
C PHE A 73 7.43 4.76 10.24
N LYS A 74 7.53 5.06 11.53
CA LYS A 74 6.87 4.30 12.61
C LYS A 74 5.47 4.81 12.94
N GLU A 75 5.07 5.95 12.37
CA GLU A 75 3.77 6.58 12.52
C GLU A 75 3.35 7.24 11.20
N CYS A 76 2.06 7.49 11.04
CA CYS A 76 1.49 8.27 9.96
C CYS A 76 0.25 9.01 10.46
N GLY A 77 0.33 10.34 10.54
CA GLY A 77 -0.78 11.19 10.95
C GLY A 77 -1.70 11.63 9.81
N GLY A 78 -1.35 11.30 8.56
CA GLY A 78 -2.11 11.62 7.36
C GLY A 78 -2.70 10.38 6.67
N ASN A 79 -3.15 10.57 5.45
CA ASN A 79 -3.65 9.50 4.60
C ASN A 79 -2.52 8.62 4.03
N ALA A 80 -1.33 9.20 3.86
CA ALA A 80 -0.13 8.50 3.41
C ALA A 80 1.10 9.02 4.17
N HIS A 81 2.21 8.24 4.15
CA HIS A 81 3.46 8.65 4.77
C HIS A 81 4.14 9.79 3.99
N LEU A 82 4.07 9.74 2.66
CA LEU A 82 4.57 10.74 1.74
C LEU A 82 3.39 11.30 0.94
N ASP A 83 3.01 12.52 1.25
CA ASP A 83 1.90 13.21 0.59
C ASP A 83 2.46 14.17 -0.46
N LEU A 84 2.33 13.80 -1.74
CA LEU A 84 2.71 14.59 -2.92
C LEU A 84 1.48 15.14 -3.66
N ASP A 85 0.32 15.14 -3.04
CA ASP A 85 -0.93 15.59 -3.67
C ASP A 85 -0.83 17.05 -4.12
N GLY A 86 -1.25 17.30 -5.35
CA GLY A 86 -1.26 18.62 -5.96
C GLY A 86 0.12 19.24 -6.23
N MET A 87 1.21 18.49 -6.08
CA MET A 87 2.55 18.99 -6.40
C MET A 87 2.80 19.01 -7.91
N GLU A 88 3.60 19.98 -8.35
CA GLU A 88 3.97 20.16 -9.75
C GLU A 88 5.49 20.30 -9.92
N ASN A 89 6.03 19.69 -11.02
CA ASN A 89 7.46 19.75 -11.34
C ASN A 89 8.35 19.36 -10.16
N PHE A 90 8.06 18.26 -9.51
CA PHE A 90 8.71 17.90 -8.25
C PHE A 90 9.52 16.61 -8.38
N LEU A 91 10.74 16.66 -7.84
CA LEU A 91 11.66 15.54 -7.72
C LEU A 91 11.85 15.18 -6.25
N LEU A 92 11.52 13.94 -5.89
CA LEU A 92 12.00 13.30 -4.67
C LEU A 92 13.24 12.48 -5.03
N ASP A 93 14.40 12.98 -4.63
CA ASP A 93 15.70 12.35 -4.89
C ASP A 93 16.18 11.58 -3.67
N GLY A 94 16.03 10.26 -3.72
CA GLY A 94 16.37 9.36 -2.62
C GLY A 94 17.85 9.12 -2.40
N GLN A 95 18.71 9.47 -3.35
CA GLN A 95 20.18 9.34 -3.27
C GLN A 95 20.66 7.94 -2.83
N GLY A 96 19.91 6.88 -3.19
CA GLY A 96 20.18 5.50 -2.77
C GLY A 96 19.74 5.18 -1.35
N SER A 97 18.76 5.90 -0.81
CA SER A 97 18.19 5.66 0.51
C SER A 97 17.19 4.52 0.52
N GLU A 98 16.96 3.97 1.71
CA GLU A 98 15.95 2.95 1.98
C GLU A 98 14.90 3.51 2.95
N PHE A 99 13.62 3.36 2.60
CA PHE A 99 12.48 3.74 3.44
C PHE A 99 11.79 2.49 3.95
N ILE A 100 11.67 2.36 5.28
CA ILE A 100 11.03 1.22 5.94
C ILE A 100 9.78 1.71 6.67
N PHE A 101 8.61 1.27 6.20
CA PHE A 101 7.32 1.61 6.79
C PHE A 101 6.90 0.59 7.86
N GLU A 102 6.36 1.07 8.97
CA GLU A 102 5.94 0.25 10.11
C GLU A 102 4.45 0.43 10.45
N THR A 103 3.64 0.93 9.52
CA THR A 103 2.19 1.06 9.68
C THR A 103 1.47 0.54 8.43
N CYS A 104 0.19 0.18 8.56
CA CYS A 104 -0.64 -0.27 7.45
C CYS A 104 -1.23 0.91 6.62
N LYS A 105 -0.66 2.11 6.71
CA LYS A 105 -1.05 3.26 5.88
C LYS A 105 -0.32 3.24 4.54
N PRO A 106 -0.92 3.79 3.47
CA PRO A 106 -0.23 3.95 2.19
C PRO A 106 1.12 4.65 2.35
N TYR A 107 2.11 4.23 1.59
CA TYR A 107 3.43 4.87 1.62
C TYR A 107 3.44 6.20 0.88
N LEU A 108 2.64 6.33 -0.19
CA LEU A 108 2.66 7.46 -1.12
C LEU A 108 1.24 7.83 -1.52
N SER A 109 0.94 9.12 -1.57
CA SER A 109 -0.21 9.71 -2.25
C SER A 109 0.27 10.68 -3.32
N VAL A 110 -0.29 10.61 -4.53
CA VAL A 110 0.08 11.43 -5.70
C VAL A 110 -1.19 11.81 -6.47
N CYS A 111 -2.17 12.39 -5.78
CA CYS A 111 -3.44 12.78 -6.39
C CYS A 111 -3.35 14.21 -6.95
N GLY A 112 -3.82 14.42 -8.19
CA GLY A 112 -3.82 15.74 -8.81
C GLY A 112 -2.43 16.36 -9.00
N ALA A 113 -1.39 15.56 -9.01
CA ALA A 113 -0.01 16.01 -9.17
C ALA A 113 0.45 15.94 -10.63
N HIS A 114 1.37 16.80 -11.04
CA HIS A 114 1.87 16.89 -12.41
C HIS A 114 3.39 16.91 -12.47
N ARG A 115 3.97 16.08 -13.34
CA ARG A 115 5.43 15.97 -13.54
C ARG A 115 6.17 15.66 -12.24
N ILE A 116 5.80 14.58 -11.60
CA ILE A 116 6.46 14.06 -10.40
C ILE A 116 7.50 13.02 -10.82
N MET A 117 8.67 13.10 -10.23
CA MET A 117 9.70 12.07 -10.31
C MET A 117 10.12 11.66 -8.90
N ILE A 118 10.15 10.34 -8.70
CA ILE A 118 10.69 9.71 -7.51
C ILE A 118 11.80 8.78 -8.01
N ARG A 119 13.01 8.94 -7.47
CA ARG A 119 14.15 8.14 -7.93
C ARG A 119 15.14 7.80 -6.82
N ASP A 120 15.98 6.83 -7.13
CA ASP A 120 17.14 6.44 -6.32
C ASP A 120 16.79 6.15 -4.87
N LEU A 121 15.69 5.38 -4.65
CA LEU A 121 15.29 4.90 -3.34
C LEU A 121 14.67 3.51 -3.39
N VAL A 122 14.73 2.82 -2.28
CA VAL A 122 14.07 1.54 -2.02
C VAL A 122 12.92 1.80 -1.06
N LEU A 123 11.75 1.22 -1.35
CA LEU A 123 10.58 1.25 -0.48
C LEU A 123 10.35 -0.16 0.05
N ASP A 124 10.31 -0.31 1.36
CA ASP A 124 10.06 -1.60 2.01
C ASP A 124 9.20 -1.43 3.26
N TRP A 125 8.72 -2.53 3.79
CA TRP A 125 7.91 -2.61 4.99
C TRP A 125 8.59 -3.41 6.08
N ASN A 126 8.32 -3.06 7.31
CA ASN A 126 8.58 -3.95 8.42
C ASN A 126 7.45 -5.01 8.48
N TRP A 127 7.64 -6.08 7.76
CA TRP A 127 6.66 -7.16 7.62
C TRP A 127 6.33 -7.88 8.93
N GLU A 128 7.22 -7.78 9.93
CA GLU A 128 6.95 -8.33 11.27
C GLU A 128 5.96 -7.45 12.06
N LYS A 129 6.03 -6.13 11.88
CA LYS A 129 5.20 -5.17 12.64
C LYS A 129 3.92 -4.76 11.93
N ALA A 130 3.98 -4.64 10.62
CA ALA A 130 2.87 -4.15 9.81
C ALA A 130 2.81 -4.91 8.46
N PRO A 131 2.54 -6.20 8.47
CA PRO A 131 2.42 -6.97 7.24
C PRO A 131 1.23 -6.45 6.43
N LEU A 132 1.49 -6.03 5.18
CA LEU A 132 0.47 -5.54 4.25
C LEU A 132 -0.31 -6.68 3.59
N ALA A 133 0.34 -7.82 3.42
CA ALA A 133 -0.24 -9.04 2.88
C ALA A 133 0.50 -10.25 3.46
N SER A 134 -0.17 -11.37 3.56
CA SER A 134 0.42 -12.62 3.98
C SER A 134 -0.19 -13.77 3.19
N ALA A 135 0.62 -14.70 2.73
CA ALA A 135 0.14 -15.93 2.16
C ALA A 135 -0.25 -16.90 3.29
N GLY A 136 -1.50 -17.33 3.28
CA GLY A 136 -2.03 -18.34 4.19
C GLY A 136 -2.28 -19.65 3.46
N ILE A 137 -2.28 -20.73 4.21
CA ILE A 137 -2.69 -22.06 3.75
C ILE A 137 -4.03 -22.35 4.41
N VAL A 138 -5.03 -22.72 3.61
CA VAL A 138 -6.31 -23.19 4.13
C VAL A 138 -6.06 -24.53 4.81
N THR A 139 -6.27 -24.58 6.10
CA THR A 139 -6.03 -25.78 6.93
C THR A 139 -7.33 -26.49 7.30
N GLU A 140 -8.45 -25.77 7.31
CA GLU A 140 -9.77 -26.34 7.56
C GLU A 140 -10.84 -25.61 6.75
N VAL A 141 -11.86 -26.33 6.34
CA VAL A 141 -13.10 -25.81 5.73
C VAL A 141 -14.26 -26.45 6.45
N ALA A 142 -15.17 -25.67 6.99
CA ALA A 142 -16.36 -26.21 7.63
C ALA A 142 -17.21 -26.99 6.64
N ALA A 143 -17.75 -28.13 7.07
CA ALA A 143 -18.55 -29.00 6.21
C ALA A 143 -19.82 -28.32 5.67
N ASP A 144 -20.35 -27.35 6.41
CA ASP A 144 -21.50 -26.52 6.03
C ASP A 144 -21.12 -25.23 5.30
N GLY A 145 -19.82 -25.01 5.06
CA GLY A 145 -19.30 -23.81 4.41
C GLY A 145 -19.34 -22.54 5.26
N SER A 146 -19.57 -22.65 6.56
CA SER A 146 -19.73 -21.49 7.45
C SER A 146 -18.43 -20.75 7.73
N TYR A 147 -17.26 -21.39 7.60
CA TYR A 147 -15.95 -20.79 7.77
C TYR A 147 -14.85 -21.52 7.01
N ILE A 148 -13.73 -20.81 6.87
CA ILE A 148 -12.43 -21.40 6.54
C ILE A 148 -11.41 -21.03 7.60
N GLU A 149 -10.47 -21.91 7.91
CA GLU A 149 -9.28 -21.57 8.70
C GLU A 149 -8.06 -21.46 7.81
N CYS A 150 -7.29 -20.42 8.04
CA CYS A 150 -6.05 -20.16 7.33
C CYS A 150 -4.90 -20.01 8.32
N THR A 151 -3.89 -20.85 8.16
CA THR A 151 -2.61 -20.72 8.88
C THR A 151 -1.63 -19.94 8.03
N PHE A 152 -0.88 -19.01 8.65
CA PHE A 152 0.10 -18.13 8.02
C PHE A 152 1.52 -18.55 8.40
N PRO A 153 2.19 -19.47 7.66
CA PRO A 153 3.46 -20.07 8.07
C PRO A 153 4.62 -19.08 8.21
N ALA A 154 4.58 -17.99 7.42
CA ALA A 154 5.59 -16.93 7.49
C ALA A 154 5.42 -16.00 8.68
N CYS A 155 4.29 -16.08 9.39
CA CYS A 155 3.96 -15.22 10.51
C CYS A 155 4.13 -15.98 11.82
N LYS A 156 5.05 -15.56 12.69
CA LYS A 156 5.21 -16.18 14.02
C LYS A 156 4.00 -15.92 14.92
N THR A 157 3.50 -14.68 14.85
CA THR A 157 2.34 -14.24 15.61
C THR A 157 1.65 -13.14 14.84
N ILE A 158 0.36 -13.34 14.57
CA ILE A 158 -0.49 -12.30 13.97
C ILE A 158 -0.65 -11.18 15.01
N PRO A 159 -0.36 -9.90 14.68
CA PRO A 159 -0.53 -8.80 15.62
C PRO A 159 -1.97 -8.68 16.12
N ASP A 160 -2.17 -8.38 17.41
CA ASP A 160 -3.51 -8.35 18.04
C ASP A 160 -4.49 -7.35 17.41
N LYS A 161 -3.95 -6.26 16.86
CA LYS A 161 -4.76 -5.21 16.21
C LYS A 161 -4.85 -5.38 14.69
N MET A 162 -4.37 -6.50 14.17
CA MET A 162 -4.46 -6.76 12.73
C MET A 162 -5.88 -7.15 12.34
N HIS A 163 -6.38 -6.50 11.29
CA HIS A 163 -7.61 -6.85 10.62
C HIS A 163 -7.29 -7.20 9.18
N PHE A 164 -7.76 -8.37 8.76
CA PHE A 164 -7.71 -8.76 7.35
C PHE A 164 -8.83 -8.03 6.62
N THR A 165 -8.48 -7.21 5.66
CA THR A 165 -9.45 -6.42 4.89
C THR A 165 -9.94 -7.16 3.66
N ILE A 166 -9.11 -8.03 3.12
CA ILE A 166 -9.42 -8.86 1.95
C ILE A 166 -8.76 -10.21 2.16
N VAL A 167 -9.51 -11.27 1.92
CA VAL A 167 -9.03 -12.65 1.82
C VAL A 167 -9.38 -13.14 0.43
N GLY A 168 -8.39 -13.61 -0.30
CA GLY A 168 -8.59 -14.04 -1.67
C GLY A 168 -7.64 -15.16 -2.06
N PRO A 169 -7.98 -15.93 -3.08
CA PRO A 169 -7.14 -17.00 -3.57
C PRO A 169 -5.85 -16.45 -4.18
N PHE A 170 -4.77 -17.19 -4.03
CA PHE A 170 -3.48 -16.91 -4.60
C PHE A 170 -3.00 -18.10 -5.43
N ASP A 171 -2.58 -17.86 -6.66
CA ASP A 171 -1.97 -18.87 -7.52
C ASP A 171 -0.45 -18.93 -7.28
N PRO A 172 0.08 -19.95 -6.58
CA PRO A 172 1.50 -20.04 -6.26
C PRO A 172 2.36 -20.37 -7.48
N HIS A 173 1.77 -20.86 -8.58
CA HIS A 173 2.52 -21.16 -9.81
C HIS A 173 2.73 -19.93 -10.68
N ARG A 174 1.77 -19.01 -10.66
CA ARG A 174 1.81 -17.76 -11.42
C ARG A 174 2.22 -16.56 -10.59
N TYR A 175 2.31 -16.71 -9.28
CA TYR A 175 2.56 -15.63 -8.33
C TYR A 175 1.60 -14.45 -8.48
N THR A 176 0.32 -14.75 -8.73
CA THR A 176 -0.72 -13.73 -8.93
C THR A 176 -1.89 -13.92 -7.97
N PRO A 177 -2.50 -12.81 -7.50
CA PRO A 177 -3.81 -12.88 -6.85
C PRO A 177 -4.86 -13.41 -7.82
N GLY A 178 -5.81 -14.18 -7.28
CA GLY A 178 -6.88 -14.77 -8.05
C GLY A 178 -6.53 -16.16 -8.59
N CYS A 179 -7.56 -16.94 -8.82
CA CYS A 179 -7.46 -18.20 -9.53
C CYS A 179 -8.77 -18.41 -10.30
N LYS A 180 -8.74 -19.34 -11.26
CA LYS A 180 -9.95 -19.73 -11.98
C LYS A 180 -10.96 -20.29 -10.97
N ASN A 181 -12.13 -19.71 -10.86
CA ASN A 181 -13.20 -20.04 -9.91
C ASN A 181 -12.93 -19.64 -8.45
N GLY A 182 -11.91 -18.84 -8.18
CA GLY A 182 -11.68 -18.28 -6.84
C GLY A 182 -12.38 -16.95 -6.67
N MET A 183 -12.96 -16.73 -5.49
CA MET A 183 -13.54 -15.46 -5.09
C MET A 183 -12.74 -14.85 -3.95
N GLU A 184 -12.54 -13.54 -4.00
CA GLU A 184 -12.10 -12.80 -2.82
C GLU A 184 -13.32 -12.43 -1.98
N PHE A 185 -13.13 -12.34 -0.69
CA PHE A 185 -14.15 -11.83 0.22
C PHE A 185 -13.52 -10.86 1.23
N ARG A 186 -14.35 -10.02 1.80
CA ARG A 186 -13.94 -9.01 2.78
C ARG A 186 -14.50 -9.39 4.14
N PRO A 187 -13.67 -9.87 5.08
CA PRO A 187 -14.12 -10.33 6.38
C PRO A 187 -14.36 -9.14 7.32
N TYR A 188 -15.29 -8.24 6.99
CA TYR A 188 -15.62 -7.10 7.82
C TYR A 188 -16.82 -7.37 8.73
N LYS A 189 -16.80 -6.80 9.92
CA LYS A 189 -18.02 -6.41 10.61
C LYS A 189 -18.57 -5.15 9.94
N ASN A 190 -19.91 -5.00 9.94
CA ASN A 190 -20.69 -3.89 9.35
C ASN A 190 -20.32 -2.46 9.86
N GLU A 191 -19.25 -2.30 10.62
CA GLU A 191 -18.85 -1.03 11.23
C GLU A 191 -18.05 -0.11 10.31
N TYR A 192 -17.72 -0.57 9.08
CA TYR A 192 -16.86 0.17 8.15
C TYR A 192 -17.58 1.05 7.15
N VAL A 193 -18.90 1.10 7.16
CA VAL A 193 -19.67 2.05 6.35
C VAL A 193 -20.07 3.25 7.22
N LYS A 194 -19.07 3.94 7.75
CA LYS A 194 -19.27 5.26 8.34
C LYS A 194 -18.66 6.30 7.42
N ASP A 195 -19.56 7.11 6.86
CA ASP A 195 -19.31 8.39 6.19
C ASP A 195 -18.54 8.35 4.87
N SER A 196 -19.24 8.04 3.78
CA SER A 196 -18.82 8.56 2.47
C SER A 196 -19.08 10.08 2.35
N GLY A 197 -19.83 10.67 3.30
CA GLY A 197 -20.28 12.05 3.25
C GLY A 197 -21.49 12.27 2.32
N ASP A 198 -22.05 11.19 1.78
CA ASP A 198 -23.23 11.20 0.93
C ASP A 198 -24.26 10.19 1.44
N GLU A 199 -25.37 10.68 1.98
CA GLU A 199 -26.43 9.89 2.59
C GLU A 199 -27.06 8.86 1.63
N GLU A 200 -27.15 9.16 0.34
CA GLU A 200 -27.72 8.27 -0.67
C GLU A 200 -26.76 7.11 -0.98
N THR A 201 -25.47 7.40 -1.08
CA THR A 201 -24.42 6.39 -1.25
C THR A 201 -24.31 5.49 -0.03
N ASP A 202 -24.39 6.05 1.17
CA ASP A 202 -24.33 5.30 2.42
C ASP A 202 -25.55 4.39 2.59
N ALA A 203 -26.77 4.89 2.29
CA ALA A 203 -27.99 4.10 2.32
C ALA A 203 -27.95 2.92 1.35
N ARG A 204 -27.46 3.14 0.13
CA ARG A 204 -27.34 2.11 -0.91
C ARG A 204 -26.26 1.06 -0.56
N MET A 205 -25.14 1.50 0.02
CA MET A 205 -24.11 0.59 0.52
C MET A 205 -24.60 -0.22 1.72
N HIS A 206 -25.36 0.38 2.65
CA HIS A 206 -25.99 -0.32 3.77
C HIS A 206 -27.01 -1.35 3.31
N GLU A 207 -27.78 -1.07 2.26
CA GLU A 207 -28.74 -2.01 1.68
C GLU A 207 -28.03 -3.18 1.00
N LEU A 208 -26.99 -2.92 0.20
CA LEU A 208 -26.16 -3.93 -0.44
C LEU A 208 -25.45 -4.83 0.58
N ILE A 209 -24.89 -4.26 1.65
CA ILE A 209 -24.25 -5.00 2.73
C ILE A 209 -25.29 -5.84 3.48
N ARG A 210 -26.51 -5.33 3.68
CA ARG A 210 -27.61 -6.07 4.33
C ARG A 210 -28.06 -7.26 3.48
N GLU A 211 -28.18 -7.08 2.17
CA GLU A 211 -28.48 -8.17 1.23
C GLU A 211 -27.39 -9.23 1.20
N LEU A 212 -26.11 -8.80 1.19
CA LEU A 212 -24.94 -9.71 1.22
C LEU A 212 -24.74 -10.34 2.60
N SER A 213 -24.98 -9.61 3.70
CA SER A 213 -24.81 -10.11 5.07
C SER A 213 -25.91 -11.09 5.51
N GLY A 214 -27.02 -11.14 4.79
CA GLY A 214 -28.02 -12.21 4.96
C GLY A 214 -27.50 -13.58 4.57
N VAL A 215 -26.44 -13.65 3.76
CA VAL A 215 -25.81 -14.89 3.27
C VAL A 215 -24.48 -15.18 3.95
N PHE A 216 -23.72 -14.13 4.31
CA PHE A 216 -22.38 -14.28 4.93
C PHE A 216 -22.24 -13.26 6.07
N LYS A 217 -22.16 -13.74 7.31
CA LYS A 217 -21.64 -12.92 8.42
C LYS A 217 -20.11 -13.07 8.38
N PRO A 218 -19.35 -12.10 7.84
CA PRO A 218 -17.91 -12.20 7.87
C PRO A 218 -17.45 -12.14 9.33
N VAL A 219 -16.78 -13.19 9.77
CA VAL A 219 -16.22 -13.30 11.10
C VAL A 219 -14.71 -13.44 10.94
N GLN A 220 -13.97 -12.62 11.68
CA GLN A 220 -12.53 -12.80 11.84
C GLN A 220 -12.31 -13.26 13.27
N GLU A 221 -11.83 -14.45 13.44
CA GLU A 221 -11.51 -14.98 14.76
C GLU A 221 -10.07 -15.51 14.76
N ARG A 222 -9.31 -15.15 15.78
CA ARG A 222 -8.00 -15.76 16.00
C ARG A 222 -8.20 -17.14 16.64
N VAL A 223 -7.71 -18.17 15.98
CA VAL A 223 -7.73 -19.54 16.49
C VAL A 223 -6.48 -19.78 17.36
N ASP A 224 -5.32 -19.37 16.86
CA ASP A 224 -4.05 -19.44 17.60
C ASP A 224 -3.08 -18.31 17.18
N ALA A 225 -1.79 -18.47 17.48
CA ALA A 225 -0.79 -17.41 17.23
C ALA A 225 -0.68 -17.00 15.76
N ASN A 226 -0.88 -17.94 14.82
CA ASN A 226 -0.72 -17.70 13.39
C ASN A 226 -1.87 -18.28 12.53
N THR A 227 -2.99 -18.60 13.12
CA THR A 227 -4.18 -19.14 12.44
C THR A 227 -5.38 -18.23 12.69
N MET A 228 -6.06 -17.89 11.61
CA MET A 228 -7.32 -17.13 11.61
C MET A 228 -8.43 -17.96 11.01
N ARG A 229 -9.63 -17.80 11.54
CA ARG A 229 -10.90 -18.26 10.96
C ARG A 229 -11.64 -17.09 10.32
N PHE A 230 -12.13 -17.31 9.13
CA PHE A 230 -12.87 -16.35 8.32
C PHE A 230 -14.22 -16.88 7.91
#